data_609eea52b51261e6acff3d1ed85dd830
#
_entry.id   609eea52b51261e6acff3d1ed85dd830
#
_cell.length_a   1.000
_cell.length_b   1.000
_cell.length_c   1.000
_cell.angle_alpha   90.00
_cell.angle_beta   90.00
_cell.angle_gamma   90.00
#
_symmetry.space_group_name_H-M   'P 1'
#
loop_
_entity.id
_entity.type
_entity.pdbx_description
1 polymer ?
#
loop_
_entity_poly.entity_id
_entity_poly.type
_entity_poly.pdbx_seq_one_letter_code
_entity_poly.pdbx_strand_id
1 'polypeptide(L)'
;MIFVGLAKFRKKPDKKDVGDTTKIIEEWKAKGINMLNWYWTLGSFDAVVVFEAESEKEAMKMSIEISDWVTTETLVAIPREEAVKLVK
;
A
#
# COMPACT_ATOMS: atom_id res chain seq x y z
N MET A 1 3.29 -12.46 -0.10
CA MET A 1 2.41 -11.98 -1.21
C MET A 1 2.72 -10.53 -1.50
N ILE A 2 2.65 -10.16 -2.75
CA ILE A 2 2.87 -8.78 -3.20
C ILE A 2 1.53 -8.12 -3.45
N PHE A 3 1.40 -6.90 -3.00
CA PHE A 3 0.21 -6.06 -3.18
C PHE A 3 0.59 -4.71 -3.78
N VAL A 4 -0.34 -4.18 -4.58
CA VAL A 4 -0.25 -2.82 -5.09
C VAL A 4 -1.42 -2.05 -4.53
N GLY A 5 -1.15 -0.98 -3.81
CA GLY A 5 -2.18 -0.10 -3.27
C GLY A 5 -2.27 1.18 -4.09
N LEU A 6 -3.47 1.51 -4.51
CA LEU A 6 -3.78 2.76 -5.20
C LEU A 6 -4.59 3.62 -4.23
N ALA A 7 -4.08 4.79 -3.89
CA ALA A 7 -4.67 5.60 -2.83
C ALA A 7 -5.08 6.99 -3.30
N LYS A 8 -6.19 7.47 -2.73
CA LYS A 8 -6.64 8.85 -2.90
C LYS A 8 -6.69 9.49 -1.53
N PHE A 9 -6.11 10.67 -1.37
CA PHE A 9 -6.19 11.42 -0.13
C PHE A 9 -7.63 11.86 0.13
N ARG A 10 -8.08 11.67 1.37
CA ARG A 10 -9.41 12.17 1.78
C ARG A 10 -9.41 13.66 2.00
N LYS A 11 -8.26 14.20 2.34
CA LYS A 11 -8.02 15.63 2.56
C LYS A 11 -6.59 15.95 2.17
N LYS A 12 -6.28 17.22 2.03
CA LYS A 12 -4.91 17.67 1.80
C LYS A 12 -4.02 17.21 2.96
N PRO A 13 -2.96 16.43 2.70
CA PRO A 13 -2.07 16.00 3.77
C PRO A 13 -1.24 17.16 4.31
N ASP A 14 -1.03 17.16 5.63
CA ASP A 14 -0.15 18.11 6.30
C ASP A 14 1.09 17.38 6.85
N LYS A 15 2.01 18.15 7.45
CA LYS A 15 3.24 17.57 7.99
C LYS A 15 3.00 16.56 9.11
N LYS A 16 1.94 16.78 9.90
CA LYS A 16 1.58 15.85 10.97
C LYS A 16 1.11 14.53 10.39
N ASP A 17 0.27 14.57 9.35
CA ASP A 17 -0.20 13.36 8.67
C ASP A 17 0.96 12.55 8.12
N VAL A 18 1.93 13.22 7.49
CA VAL A 18 3.14 12.56 6.96
C VAL A 18 3.95 11.90 8.08
N GLY A 19 4.11 12.58 9.21
CA GLY A 19 4.82 12.04 10.35
C GLY A 19 4.11 10.83 10.95
N ASP A 20 2.79 10.90 11.10
CA ASP A 20 1.97 9.82 11.64
C ASP A 20 2.02 8.58 10.73
N THR A 21 1.93 8.76 9.42
CA THR A 21 2.01 7.64 8.48
C THR A 21 3.40 7.02 8.44
N THR A 22 4.46 7.80 8.59
CA THR A 22 5.82 7.28 8.69
C THR A 22 5.98 6.35 9.88
N LYS A 23 5.42 6.72 11.04
CA LYS A 23 5.44 5.86 12.24
C LYS A 23 4.66 4.58 12.02
N ILE A 24 3.52 4.64 11.38
CA ILE A 24 2.71 3.46 11.08
C ILE A 24 3.47 2.48 10.18
N ILE A 25 4.20 2.97 9.19
CA ILE A 25 5.01 2.14 8.31
C ILE A 25 6.07 1.37 9.10
N GLU A 26 6.71 2.02 10.07
CA GLU A 26 7.70 1.36 10.93
C GLU A 26 7.05 0.28 11.79
N GLU A 27 5.86 0.53 12.30
CA GLU A 27 5.09 -0.46 13.05
C GLU A 27 4.72 -1.66 12.19
N TRP A 28 4.30 -1.42 10.95
CA TRP A 28 3.98 -2.49 9.99
C TRP A 28 5.20 -3.34 9.67
N LYS A 29 6.36 -2.72 9.51
CA LYS A 29 7.60 -3.45 9.27
C LYS A 29 7.89 -4.44 10.39
N ALA A 30 7.67 -4.04 11.63
CA ALA A 30 7.83 -4.91 12.78
C ALA A 30 6.84 -6.08 12.78
N LYS A 31 5.71 -5.94 12.10
CA LYS A 31 4.66 -6.96 11.97
C LYS A 31 4.78 -7.79 10.69
N GLY A 32 5.84 -7.60 9.92
CA GLY A 32 6.07 -8.36 8.69
C GLY A 32 5.48 -7.76 7.41
N ILE A 33 5.00 -6.53 7.46
CA ILE A 33 4.53 -5.81 6.28
C ILE A 33 5.66 -4.89 5.81
N ASN A 34 6.21 -5.18 4.62
CA ASN A 34 7.32 -4.44 4.06
C ASN A 34 6.89 -3.56 2.92
N MET A 35 7.11 -2.24 3.05
CA MET A 35 6.94 -1.31 1.94
C MET A 35 8.12 -1.43 1.00
N LEU A 36 7.88 -1.87 -0.23
CA LEU A 36 8.92 -2.00 -1.24
C LEU A 36 9.12 -0.70 -1.99
N ASN A 37 8.02 -0.05 -2.38
CA ASN A 37 8.03 1.22 -3.10
C ASN A 37 6.84 2.06 -2.68
N TRP A 38 7.04 3.37 -2.62
CA TRP A 38 5.95 4.30 -2.32
C TRP A 38 6.16 5.58 -3.12
N TYR A 39 5.18 5.91 -3.96
CA TYR A 39 5.21 7.10 -4.80
C TYR A 39 3.97 7.93 -4.56
N TRP A 40 4.12 9.24 -4.56
CA TRP A 40 3.00 10.15 -4.72
C TRP A 40 2.90 10.49 -6.20
N THR A 41 1.69 10.47 -6.72
CA THR A 41 1.44 10.53 -8.16
C THR A 41 0.52 11.68 -8.52
N LEU A 42 0.55 12.04 -9.81
CA LEU A 42 -0.43 12.91 -10.42
C LEU A 42 -1.50 12.05 -11.09
N GLY A 43 -2.67 12.62 -11.32
CA GLY A 43 -3.75 11.93 -12.03
C GLY A 43 -4.83 11.44 -11.09
N SER A 44 -5.46 10.33 -11.44
CA SER A 44 -6.63 9.80 -10.73
C SER A 44 -6.34 9.31 -9.32
N PHE A 45 -5.11 8.86 -9.05
CA PHE A 45 -4.67 8.43 -7.73
C PHE A 45 -3.59 9.37 -7.22
N ASP A 46 -3.56 9.55 -5.92
CA ASP A 46 -2.59 10.45 -5.27
C ASP A 46 -1.33 9.72 -4.83
N ALA A 47 -1.43 8.42 -4.62
CA ALA A 47 -0.27 7.60 -4.23
C ALA A 47 -0.40 6.17 -4.76
N VAL A 48 0.75 5.58 -5.04
CA VAL A 48 0.86 4.17 -5.42
C VAL A 48 1.91 3.54 -4.51
N VAL A 49 1.56 2.43 -3.88
CA VAL A 49 2.47 1.71 -3.00
C VAL A 49 2.58 0.26 -3.47
N VAL A 50 3.76 -0.30 -3.33
CA VAL A 50 4.01 -1.73 -3.54
C VAL A 50 4.54 -2.29 -2.24
N PHE A 51 3.89 -3.31 -1.71
CA PHE A 51 4.28 -3.88 -0.42
C PHE A 51 4.11 -5.39 -0.38
N GLU A 52 4.80 -5.99 0.58
CA GLU A 52 4.67 -7.41 0.88
C GLU A 52 3.95 -7.60 2.21
N ALA A 53 3.06 -8.59 2.26
CA ALA A 53 2.41 -9.05 3.47
C ALA A 53 2.20 -10.56 3.38
N GLU A 54 1.98 -11.21 4.52
CA GLU A 54 1.80 -12.66 4.56
C GLU A 54 0.51 -13.12 3.87
N SER A 55 -0.52 -12.30 3.95
CA SER A 55 -1.85 -12.68 3.46
C SER A 55 -2.69 -11.45 3.13
N GLU A 56 -3.79 -11.67 2.42
CA GLU A 56 -4.80 -10.65 2.15
C GLU A 56 -5.34 -10.07 3.46
N LYS A 57 -5.45 -10.89 4.50
CA LYS A 57 -5.94 -10.46 5.82
C LYS A 57 -5.04 -9.38 6.42
N GLU A 58 -3.74 -9.55 6.33
CA GLU A 58 -2.78 -8.55 6.82
C GLU A 58 -2.83 -7.28 5.99
N ALA A 59 -2.96 -7.41 4.67
CA ALA A 59 -3.13 -6.26 3.78
C ALA A 59 -4.43 -5.50 4.10
N MET A 60 -5.50 -6.21 4.40
CA MET A 60 -6.78 -5.59 4.77
C MET A 60 -6.69 -4.83 6.09
N LYS A 61 -6.01 -5.38 7.08
CA LYS A 61 -5.77 -4.67 8.36
C LYS A 61 -5.05 -3.35 8.11
N MET A 62 -4.06 -3.36 7.23
CA MET A 62 -3.33 -2.16 6.86
C MET A 62 -4.25 -1.12 6.23
N SER A 63 -5.08 -1.53 5.28
CA SER A 63 -6.03 -0.64 4.61
C SER A 63 -7.02 -0.01 5.58
N ILE A 64 -7.52 -0.79 6.53
CA ILE A 64 -8.44 -0.29 7.57
C ILE A 64 -7.74 0.77 8.43
N GLU A 65 -6.51 0.49 8.84
CA GLU A 65 -5.75 1.38 9.72
C GLU A 65 -5.51 2.77 9.12
N ILE A 66 -5.31 2.84 7.81
CA ILE A 66 -5.06 4.12 7.12
C ILE A 66 -6.32 4.77 6.54
N SER A 67 -7.48 4.19 6.77
CA SER A 67 -8.73 4.65 6.15
C SER A 67 -9.17 6.07 6.54
N ASP A 68 -8.63 6.63 7.62
CA ASP A 68 -8.89 8.02 7.99
C ASP A 68 -8.24 9.02 7.02
N TRP A 69 -7.09 8.65 6.44
CA TRP A 69 -6.31 9.54 5.58
C TRP A 69 -6.59 9.34 4.10
N VAL A 70 -6.84 8.08 3.71
CA VAL A 70 -6.95 7.72 2.29
C VAL A 70 -8.08 6.73 2.05
N THR A 71 -8.60 6.76 0.83
CA THR A 71 -9.35 5.63 0.28
C THR A 71 -8.38 4.82 -0.56
N THR A 72 -8.47 3.51 -0.49
CA THR A 72 -7.52 2.63 -1.19
C THR A 72 -8.23 1.61 -2.07
N GLU A 73 -7.57 1.27 -3.16
CA GLU A 73 -7.85 0.08 -3.94
C GLU A 73 -6.60 -0.78 -3.87
N THR A 74 -6.72 -1.97 -3.31
CA THR A 74 -5.57 -2.86 -3.10
C THR A 74 -5.67 -4.07 -4.02
N LEU A 75 -4.63 -4.28 -4.81
CA LEU A 75 -4.54 -5.34 -5.80
C LEU A 75 -3.55 -6.39 -5.35
N VAL A 76 -3.89 -7.66 -5.52
CA VAL A 76 -2.91 -8.75 -5.38
C VAL A 76 -2.09 -8.77 -6.66
N ALA A 77 -0.78 -8.77 -6.54
CA ALA A 77 0.12 -8.72 -7.67
C ALA A 77 1.03 -9.94 -7.73
N ILE A 78 1.32 -10.37 -8.94
CA ILE A 78 2.27 -11.45 -9.22
C ILE A 78 3.34 -10.88 -10.14
N PRO A 79 4.64 -11.08 -9.84
CA PRO A 79 5.69 -10.60 -10.73
C PRO A 79 5.47 -11.10 -12.17
N ARG A 80 5.77 -10.25 -13.13
CA ARG A 80 5.55 -10.60 -14.55
C ARG A 80 6.24 -11.90 -14.93
N GLU A 81 7.46 -12.15 -14.43
CA GLU A 81 8.22 -13.37 -14.69
C GLU A 81 7.45 -14.64 -14.31
N GLU A 82 6.66 -14.56 -13.26
CA GLU A 82 5.81 -15.67 -12.82
C GLU A 82 4.52 -15.72 -13.61
N ALA A 83 3.93 -14.54 -13.84
CA ALA A 83 2.65 -14.43 -14.54
C ALA A 83 2.72 -14.97 -15.97
N VAL A 84 3.81 -14.68 -16.70
CA VAL A 84 3.96 -15.12 -18.09
C VAL A 84 4.02 -16.64 -18.21
N LYS A 85 4.42 -17.35 -17.16
CA LYS A 85 4.44 -18.82 -17.16
C LYS A 85 3.05 -19.43 -17.13
N LEU A 86 2.03 -18.65 -16.80
CA LEU A 86 0.64 -19.09 -16.77
C LEU A 86 -0.01 -19.07 -18.16
N VAL A 87 0.62 -18.41 -19.10
CA VAL A 87 0.13 -18.33 -20.49
C VAL A 87 0.47 -19.63 -21.20
N LYS A 88 -0.54 -20.24 -21.78
CA LYS A 88 -0.40 -21.51 -22.51
C LYS A 88 -0.39 -21.28 -24.01
#